data_244eb96af3643f216fac780a8390d163
#
_entry.id   244eb96af3643f216fac780a8390d163
#
_cell.length_a   1.000
_cell.length_b   1.000
_cell.length_c   1.000
_cell.angle_alpha   90.00
_cell.angle_beta   90.00
_cell.angle_gamma   90.00
#
_symmetry.space_group_name_H-M   'P 1'
#
loop_
_entity.id
_entity.type
_entity.pdbx_description
1 polymer ?
#
loop_
_entity_poly.entity_id
_entity_poly.type
_entity_poly.pdbx_seq_one_letter_code
_entity_poly.pdbx_strand_id
1 'polypeptide(L)'
;MTIIIDPQNSGISGNMFIGALVDLGADKERIIEITEKISKDFGGVKTTIEKVSKNGISSYYSNIEVLDKENPNNHAIEYCTLVEKIDNLKNILPVEVIEKSKEVFKEIANAESKVHGKSIQEIHFHEVGAADAVCDVIGTIYGLYLLDGLDEEIIGLPISVGGGRVETSHGIVSIPAPATLEILKGLKFKGGPVDSELATPTGTALYKVLCTKYLDFIDSVEIINTGYGAGSKDFNHPNVLRILKTKSQNKINNAKTSVNVLETNIDHLSGEELGYLYDILLDAGARDVIMIPIFMKKNRPGQLIQVICKNEYVEDLIEILFKHTQTLGIRISPKIHRGTAKREFVKLPLMIEDKKFEVTFKIGYYNNKLISKRAEYEDKKYIANNTGLSINEVDELCNIIIRDYLLENKTK
;
A
#
# COMPACT_ATOMS: atom_id res chain seq x y z
N MET A 1 -4.07 14.94 4.37
CA MET A 1 -2.61 14.82 4.09
C MET A 1 -2.28 13.35 3.96
N THR A 2 -1.08 12.99 3.48
CA THR A 2 -0.65 11.58 3.43
C THR A 2 0.70 11.48 4.16
N ILE A 3 0.83 10.47 5.01
CA ILE A 3 2.07 10.15 5.72
C ILE A 3 2.71 8.94 5.03
N ILE A 4 4.01 8.98 4.78
CA ILE A 4 4.75 7.85 4.19
C ILE A 4 5.81 7.40 5.19
N ILE A 5 5.76 6.13 5.59
CA ILE A 5 6.75 5.49 6.45
C ILE A 5 7.73 4.75 5.54
N ASP A 6 8.99 5.14 5.61
CA ASP A 6 10.06 4.61 4.77
C ASP A 6 11.17 3.93 5.59
N PRO A 7 11.03 2.62 5.84
CA PRO A 7 12.01 1.82 6.57
C PRO A 7 13.03 1.13 5.65
N GLN A 8 13.15 1.57 4.40
CA GLN A 8 13.94 0.86 3.39
C GLN A 8 15.45 0.89 3.64
N ASN A 9 15.96 1.90 4.34
CA ASN A 9 17.40 2.05 4.57
C ASN A 9 17.89 1.23 5.77
N SER A 10 17.23 1.38 6.92
CA SER A 10 17.73 0.86 8.21
C SER A 10 16.65 0.19 9.05
N GLY A 11 15.56 -0.23 8.42
CA GLY A 11 14.50 -0.92 9.14
C GLY A 11 13.67 -0.02 10.05
N ILE A 12 13.18 -0.59 11.16
CA ILE A 12 12.15 0.05 11.97
C ILE A 12 12.12 -0.50 13.40
N SER A 13 12.03 0.40 14.37
CA SER A 13 11.85 0.08 15.80
C SER A 13 10.99 1.18 16.47
N GLY A 14 10.48 0.92 17.67
CA GLY A 14 9.61 1.86 18.35
C GLY A 14 10.26 3.20 18.63
N ASN A 15 11.48 3.19 19.15
CA ASN A 15 12.25 4.41 19.43
C ASN A 15 12.55 5.23 18.15
N MET A 16 12.77 4.57 17.00
CA MET A 16 12.94 5.26 15.71
C MET A 16 11.66 5.95 15.27
N PHE A 17 10.49 5.36 15.52
CA PHE A 17 9.21 6.01 15.26
C PHE A 17 9.05 7.30 16.06
N ILE A 18 9.26 7.24 17.39
CA ILE A 18 9.15 8.41 18.26
C ILE A 18 10.08 9.52 17.77
N GLY A 19 11.35 9.18 17.52
CA GLY A 19 12.35 10.15 17.03
C GLY A 19 11.92 10.80 15.71
N ALA A 20 11.41 10.00 14.75
CA ALA A 20 10.96 10.51 13.47
C ALA A 20 9.71 11.41 13.59
N LEU A 21 8.78 11.09 14.47
CA LEU A 21 7.58 11.90 14.71
C LEU A 21 7.93 13.24 15.39
N VAL A 22 8.89 13.24 16.32
CA VAL A 22 9.40 14.48 16.94
C VAL A 22 10.08 15.36 15.90
N ASP A 23 10.92 14.79 15.03
CA ASP A 23 11.57 15.56 13.96
C ASP A 23 10.56 16.06 12.92
N LEU A 24 9.45 15.36 12.75
CA LEU A 24 8.32 15.78 11.90
C LEU A 24 7.49 16.91 12.51
N GLY A 25 7.65 17.19 13.81
CA GLY A 25 7.02 18.29 14.52
C GLY A 25 6.10 17.90 15.70
N ALA A 26 6.09 16.62 16.12
CA ALA A 26 5.36 16.24 17.33
C ALA A 26 6.03 16.87 18.57
N ASP A 27 5.20 17.28 19.52
CA ASP A 27 5.66 17.93 20.74
C ASP A 27 6.45 16.94 21.63
N LYS A 28 7.75 17.14 21.67
CA LYS A 28 8.70 16.28 22.37
C LYS A 28 8.42 16.19 23.87
N GLU A 29 8.13 17.31 24.50
CA GLU A 29 7.92 17.38 25.96
C GLU A 29 6.65 16.64 26.36
N ARG A 30 5.58 16.74 25.57
CA ARG A 30 4.36 15.98 25.77
C ARG A 30 4.57 14.48 25.62
N ILE A 31 5.41 14.04 24.69
CA ILE A 31 5.74 12.61 24.52
C ILE A 31 6.54 12.11 25.73
N ILE A 32 7.53 12.87 26.22
CA ILE A 32 8.29 12.52 27.43
C ILE A 32 7.36 12.43 28.63
N GLU A 33 6.57 13.46 28.87
CA GLU A 33 5.63 13.48 30.01
C GLU A 33 4.68 12.28 30.00
N ILE A 34 4.08 11.96 28.84
CA ILE A 34 3.11 10.88 28.74
C ILE A 34 3.76 9.52 28.96
N THR A 35 4.93 9.25 28.35
CA THR A 35 5.64 7.97 28.49
C THR A 35 6.07 7.74 29.95
N GLU A 36 6.61 8.74 30.63
CA GLU A 36 6.98 8.64 32.03
C GLU A 36 5.75 8.47 32.95
N LYS A 37 4.62 9.10 32.60
CA LYS A 37 3.38 9.02 33.38
C LYS A 37 2.74 7.64 33.29
N ILE A 38 2.61 7.09 32.09
CA ILE A 38 1.99 5.78 31.88
C ILE A 38 2.85 4.64 32.38
N SER A 39 4.18 4.81 32.36
CA SER A 39 5.13 3.76 32.77
C SER A 39 5.06 3.38 34.25
N LYS A 40 4.45 4.20 35.08
CA LYS A 40 4.34 3.96 36.57
C LYS A 40 3.65 2.62 36.86
N ASP A 41 2.70 2.22 36.03
CA ASP A 41 2.00 0.94 36.15
C ASP A 41 2.80 -0.26 35.58
N PHE A 42 3.98 0.02 34.97
CA PHE A 42 4.83 -0.95 34.30
C PHE A 42 6.29 -0.97 34.83
N GLY A 43 6.56 -0.38 36.00
CA GLY A 43 7.89 -0.36 36.60
C GLY A 43 8.64 0.97 36.47
N GLY A 44 8.05 1.94 35.77
CA GLY A 44 8.62 3.27 35.63
C GLY A 44 9.75 3.36 34.59
N VAL A 45 9.76 4.43 33.81
CA VAL A 45 10.84 4.72 32.85
C VAL A 45 11.33 6.15 33.02
N LYS A 46 12.54 6.40 32.53
CA LYS A 46 13.06 7.72 32.22
C LYS A 46 13.17 7.84 30.69
N THR A 47 12.48 8.81 30.12
CA THR A 47 12.50 9.06 28.69
C THR A 47 13.36 10.27 28.35
N THR A 48 14.27 10.11 27.39
CA THR A 48 15.05 11.22 26.84
C THR A 48 14.92 11.21 25.32
N ILE A 49 14.72 12.38 24.72
CA ILE A 49 14.66 12.54 23.26
C ILE A 49 15.63 13.65 22.88
N GLU A 50 16.69 13.27 22.20
CA GLU A 50 17.81 14.15 21.90
C GLU A 50 18.11 14.20 20.41
N LYS A 51 18.62 15.34 19.96
CA LYS A 51 19.06 15.51 18.58
C LYS A 51 20.46 14.91 18.42
N VAL A 52 20.59 13.98 17.48
CA VAL A 52 21.85 13.26 17.21
C VAL A 52 22.17 13.31 15.71
N SER A 53 23.40 12.91 15.38
CA SER A 53 23.82 12.75 13.99
C SER A 53 24.19 11.29 13.73
N LYS A 54 23.53 10.65 12.74
CA LYS A 54 23.85 9.31 12.26
C LYS A 54 24.46 9.40 10.87
N ASN A 55 25.78 9.21 10.77
CA ASN A 55 26.55 9.35 9.52
C ASN A 55 26.25 10.66 8.76
N GLY A 56 26.22 11.78 9.50
CA GLY A 56 25.94 13.10 8.94
C GLY A 56 24.47 13.46 8.76
N ILE A 57 23.53 12.54 8.98
CA ILE A 57 22.09 12.84 8.97
C ILE A 57 21.66 13.25 10.38
N SER A 58 21.15 14.48 10.49
CA SER A 58 20.52 14.99 11.70
C SER A 58 19.20 14.26 11.95
N SER A 59 18.99 13.75 13.15
CA SER A 59 17.83 12.96 13.54
C SER A 59 17.56 13.07 15.03
N TYR A 60 16.37 12.66 15.49
CA TYR A 60 16.12 12.53 16.93
C TYR A 60 16.26 11.07 17.38
N TYR A 61 16.91 10.88 18.49
CA TYR A 61 17.05 9.60 19.18
C TYR A 61 16.19 9.60 20.44
N SER A 62 15.23 8.69 20.52
CA SER A 62 14.44 8.42 21.72
C SER A 62 15.08 7.28 22.49
N ASN A 63 15.38 7.51 23.75
CA ASN A 63 15.87 6.50 24.68
C ASN A 63 14.91 6.40 25.86
N ILE A 64 14.36 5.20 26.07
CA ILE A 64 13.43 4.89 27.15
C ILE A 64 14.16 3.90 28.08
N GLU A 65 14.61 4.39 29.21
CA GLU A 65 15.36 3.61 30.18
C GLU A 65 14.45 3.15 31.32
N VAL A 66 14.33 1.83 31.52
CA VAL A 66 13.56 1.22 32.61
C VAL A 66 14.29 1.46 33.94
N LEU A 67 13.59 2.01 34.93
CA LEU A 67 14.16 2.40 36.23
C LEU A 67 14.36 1.23 37.18
N ASP A 68 13.44 0.27 37.18
CA ASP A 68 13.49 -0.90 38.05
C ASP A 68 13.97 -2.14 37.27
N LYS A 69 15.31 -2.24 37.11
CA LYS A 69 15.96 -3.33 36.40
C LYS A 69 16.07 -4.63 37.19
N GLU A 70 15.83 -4.60 38.52
CA GLU A 70 16.06 -5.73 39.40
C GLU A 70 14.78 -6.55 39.68
N ASN A 71 13.61 -6.08 39.26
CA ASN A 71 12.34 -6.75 39.51
C ASN A 71 12.06 -7.82 38.43
N PRO A 72 12.23 -9.13 38.74
CA PRO A 72 12.03 -10.18 37.74
C PRO A 72 10.59 -10.27 37.21
N ASN A 73 9.62 -9.66 37.88
CA ASN A 73 8.22 -9.60 37.45
C ASN A 73 7.96 -8.51 36.39
N ASN A 74 8.94 -7.64 36.11
CA ASN A 74 8.82 -6.59 35.10
C ASN A 74 9.14 -7.08 33.67
N HIS A 75 9.57 -8.34 33.52
CA HIS A 75 10.03 -8.90 32.23
C HIS A 75 9.02 -9.86 31.58
N ALA A 76 7.92 -10.20 32.25
CA ALA A 76 6.91 -11.10 31.69
C ALA A 76 5.50 -10.65 32.12
N ILE A 77 4.79 -9.97 31.22
CA ILE A 77 3.40 -9.59 31.44
C ILE A 77 2.49 -10.42 30.54
N GLU A 78 1.40 -10.94 31.11
CA GLU A 78 0.36 -11.60 30.33
C GLU A 78 -0.37 -10.60 29.43
N TYR A 79 -0.69 -11.01 28.20
CA TYR A 79 -1.40 -10.16 27.23
C TYR A 79 -2.69 -9.57 27.82
N CYS A 80 -3.51 -10.39 28.51
CA CYS A 80 -4.75 -9.89 29.12
C CYS A 80 -4.50 -8.81 30.17
N THR A 81 -3.52 -9.01 31.03
CA THR A 81 -3.12 -8.03 32.06
C THR A 81 -2.59 -6.74 31.44
N LEU A 82 -1.83 -6.84 30.33
CA LEU A 82 -1.36 -5.66 29.60
C LEU A 82 -2.53 -4.86 29.03
N VAL A 83 -3.50 -5.52 28.39
CA VAL A 83 -4.70 -4.86 27.84
C VAL A 83 -5.51 -4.17 28.92
N GLU A 84 -5.71 -4.82 30.08
CA GLU A 84 -6.42 -4.20 31.23
C GLU A 84 -5.70 -2.95 31.74
N LYS A 85 -4.36 -3.00 31.87
CA LYS A 85 -3.57 -1.84 32.29
C LYS A 85 -3.67 -0.69 31.26
N ILE A 86 -3.64 -0.99 29.95
CA ILE A 86 -3.82 0.02 28.91
C ILE A 86 -5.23 0.62 28.94
N ASP A 87 -6.26 -0.19 29.18
CA ASP A 87 -7.65 0.29 29.34
C ASP A 87 -7.81 1.24 30.53
N ASN A 88 -7.04 1.07 31.58
CA ASN A 88 -7.08 1.96 32.76
C ASN A 88 -6.45 3.34 32.50
N LEU A 89 -5.77 3.53 31.35
CA LEU A 89 -5.19 4.83 30.98
C LEU A 89 -6.20 5.82 30.39
N LYS A 90 -7.51 5.53 30.39
CA LYS A 90 -8.59 6.37 29.81
C LYS A 90 -8.66 7.80 30.38
N ASN A 91 -8.17 8.00 31.60
CA ASN A 91 -8.10 9.32 32.22
C ASN A 91 -6.81 10.10 31.85
N ILE A 92 -5.90 9.47 31.12
CA ILE A 92 -4.56 10.01 30.81
C ILE A 92 -4.41 10.19 29.31
N LEU A 93 -4.98 9.27 28.52
CA LEU A 93 -4.83 9.19 27.07
C LEU A 93 -6.16 9.32 26.33
N PRO A 94 -6.16 9.89 25.11
CA PRO A 94 -7.31 9.83 24.21
C PRO A 94 -7.69 8.37 23.88
N VAL A 95 -8.99 8.15 23.69
CA VAL A 95 -9.53 6.81 23.40
C VAL A 95 -8.93 6.22 22.13
N GLU A 96 -8.72 7.04 21.12
CA GLU A 96 -8.12 6.65 19.82
C GLU A 96 -6.70 6.10 20.01
N VAL A 97 -5.91 6.70 20.91
CA VAL A 97 -4.55 6.25 21.25
C VAL A 97 -4.61 4.91 21.96
N ILE A 98 -5.53 4.72 22.90
CA ILE A 98 -5.72 3.48 23.65
C ILE A 98 -6.09 2.33 22.69
N GLU A 99 -7.14 2.52 21.90
CA GLU A 99 -7.63 1.47 21.00
C GLU A 99 -6.56 1.09 19.97
N LYS A 100 -5.86 2.07 19.39
CA LYS A 100 -4.78 1.80 18.43
C LYS A 100 -3.60 1.10 19.08
N SER A 101 -3.26 1.41 20.33
CA SER A 101 -2.21 0.70 21.09
C SER A 101 -2.57 -0.76 21.33
N LYS A 102 -3.82 -1.04 21.69
CA LYS A 102 -4.31 -2.43 21.86
C LYS A 102 -4.25 -3.22 20.55
N GLU A 103 -4.54 -2.60 19.41
CA GLU A 103 -4.39 -3.24 18.09
C GLU A 103 -2.94 -3.68 17.85
N VAL A 104 -1.95 -2.82 18.18
CA VAL A 104 -0.52 -3.15 18.03
C VAL A 104 -0.14 -4.33 18.93
N PHE A 105 -0.52 -4.31 20.20
CA PHE A 105 -0.21 -5.42 21.11
C PHE A 105 -0.93 -6.71 20.73
N LYS A 106 -2.14 -6.63 20.18
CA LYS A 106 -2.85 -7.79 19.64
C LYS A 106 -2.11 -8.42 18.47
N GLU A 107 -1.53 -7.60 17.58
CA GLU A 107 -0.74 -8.12 16.45
C GLU A 107 0.52 -8.84 16.94
N ILE A 108 1.21 -8.29 17.94
CA ILE A 108 2.37 -8.93 18.56
C ILE A 108 1.96 -10.23 19.26
N ALA A 109 0.88 -10.21 20.06
CA ALA A 109 0.39 -11.39 20.76
C ALA A 109 -0.04 -12.51 19.81
N ASN A 110 -0.64 -12.18 18.67
CA ASN A 110 -0.95 -13.16 17.62
C ASN A 110 0.33 -13.81 17.03
N ALA A 111 1.38 -13.03 16.83
CA ALA A 111 2.65 -13.55 16.33
C ALA A 111 3.30 -14.48 17.36
N GLU A 112 3.39 -14.06 18.62
CA GLU A 112 3.93 -14.87 19.72
C GLU A 112 3.11 -16.15 19.95
N SER A 113 1.77 -16.06 19.88
CA SER A 113 0.87 -17.21 19.95
C SER A 113 1.24 -18.29 18.92
N LYS A 114 1.53 -17.89 17.69
CA LYS A 114 1.95 -18.81 16.63
C LYS A 114 3.34 -19.38 16.85
N VAL A 115 4.28 -18.55 17.28
CA VAL A 115 5.66 -18.98 17.55
C VAL A 115 5.70 -19.99 18.69
N HIS A 116 4.93 -19.76 19.74
CA HIS A 116 4.90 -20.63 20.94
C HIS A 116 3.89 -21.77 20.86
N GLY A 117 2.98 -21.79 19.89
CA GLY A 117 1.92 -22.78 19.80
C GLY A 117 0.92 -22.74 20.95
N LYS A 118 0.71 -21.57 21.57
CA LYS A 118 -0.18 -21.33 22.70
C LYS A 118 -1.37 -20.45 22.27
N SER A 119 -2.47 -20.46 23.04
CA SER A 119 -3.54 -19.50 22.83
C SER A 119 -3.08 -18.08 23.16
N ILE A 120 -3.71 -17.06 22.56
CA ILE A 120 -3.35 -15.64 22.79
C ILE A 120 -3.51 -15.24 24.26
N GLN A 121 -4.45 -15.87 24.98
CA GLN A 121 -4.69 -15.61 26.41
C GLN A 121 -3.57 -16.14 27.31
N GLU A 122 -2.82 -17.13 26.83
CA GLU A 122 -1.70 -17.76 27.57
C GLU A 122 -0.33 -17.17 27.19
N ILE A 123 -0.33 -16.11 26.38
CA ILE A 123 0.91 -15.46 25.97
C ILE A 123 1.42 -14.56 27.08
N HIS A 124 2.68 -14.79 27.44
CA HIS A 124 3.50 -13.92 28.27
C HIS A 124 4.54 -13.22 27.37
N PHE A 125 4.52 -11.92 27.38
CA PHE A 125 5.54 -11.15 26.67
C PHE A 125 6.85 -11.14 27.46
N HIS A 126 7.89 -11.72 26.91
CA HIS A 126 9.21 -11.79 27.53
C HIS A 126 10.09 -10.59 27.16
N GLU A 127 9.95 -10.07 25.93
CA GLU A 127 10.75 -8.95 25.43
C GLU A 127 9.88 -7.69 25.17
N VAL A 128 8.63 -7.85 24.77
CA VAL A 128 7.74 -6.75 24.34
C VAL A 128 6.80 -6.28 25.44
N GLY A 129 6.74 -6.97 26.57
CA GLY A 129 5.93 -6.59 27.74
C GLY A 129 6.65 -5.66 28.72
N ALA A 130 7.92 -5.39 28.51
CA ALA A 130 8.69 -4.46 29.33
C ALA A 130 8.21 -3.00 29.14
N ALA A 131 8.43 -2.19 30.17
CA ALA A 131 7.93 -0.82 30.21
C ALA A 131 8.38 0.05 29.03
N ASP A 132 9.59 -0.18 28.52
CA ASP A 132 10.15 0.51 27.35
C ASP A 132 9.33 0.20 26.07
N ALA A 133 9.01 -1.07 25.82
CA ALA A 133 8.20 -1.44 24.64
C ALA A 133 6.77 -0.88 24.72
N VAL A 134 6.17 -0.86 25.91
CA VAL A 134 4.84 -0.23 26.12
C VAL A 134 4.91 1.26 25.85
N CYS A 135 5.95 1.94 26.34
CA CYS A 135 6.16 3.36 26.09
C CYS A 135 6.50 3.67 24.63
N ASP A 136 7.25 2.81 23.95
CA ASP A 136 7.53 2.92 22.52
C ASP A 136 6.24 2.87 21.68
N VAL A 137 5.34 1.90 21.96
CA VAL A 137 4.07 1.76 21.26
C VAL A 137 3.17 2.96 21.53
N ILE A 138 2.89 3.24 22.79
CA ILE A 138 1.96 4.33 23.16
C ILE A 138 2.53 5.69 22.77
N GLY A 139 3.85 5.92 23.00
CA GLY A 139 4.52 7.14 22.63
C GLY A 139 4.50 7.41 21.13
N THR A 140 4.66 6.36 20.31
CA THR A 140 4.53 6.47 18.84
C THR A 140 3.11 6.87 18.44
N ILE A 141 2.10 6.18 18.95
CA ILE A 141 0.71 6.45 18.59
C ILE A 141 0.27 7.82 19.09
N TYR A 142 0.71 8.21 20.30
CA TYR A 142 0.46 9.53 20.84
C TYR A 142 1.16 10.64 20.05
N GLY A 143 2.42 10.41 19.63
CA GLY A 143 3.14 11.33 18.75
C GLY A 143 2.41 11.54 17.40
N LEU A 144 1.85 10.47 16.84
CA LEU A 144 1.05 10.55 15.63
C LEU A 144 -0.29 11.29 15.87
N TYR A 145 -0.93 11.06 17.03
CA TYR A 145 -2.10 11.79 17.46
C TYR A 145 -1.83 13.31 17.58
N LEU A 146 -0.70 13.71 18.15
CA LEU A 146 -0.31 15.12 18.26
C LEU A 146 -0.10 15.82 16.90
N LEU A 147 0.14 15.06 15.85
CA LEU A 147 0.29 15.55 14.47
C LEU A 147 -1.00 15.50 13.65
N ASP A 148 -2.15 15.17 14.28
CA ASP A 148 -3.42 14.86 13.62
C ASP A 148 -3.28 13.77 12.53
N GLY A 149 -2.36 12.82 12.76
CA GLY A 149 -1.96 11.83 11.76
C GLY A 149 -2.71 10.50 11.86
N LEU A 150 -3.50 10.24 12.92
CA LEU A 150 -4.18 8.94 13.09
C LEU A 150 -5.29 8.71 12.06
N ASP A 151 -5.95 9.77 11.58
CA ASP A 151 -7.02 9.73 10.59
C ASP A 151 -6.51 9.92 9.14
N GLU A 152 -5.20 10.10 8.97
CA GLU A 152 -4.61 10.31 7.64
C GLU A 152 -4.33 8.99 6.93
N GLU A 153 -4.22 9.04 5.59
CA GLU A 153 -3.72 7.90 4.82
C GLU A 153 -2.23 7.70 5.15
N ILE A 154 -1.88 6.53 5.71
CA ILE A 154 -0.50 6.16 6.02
C ILE A 154 -0.05 5.09 5.04
N ILE A 155 1.01 5.39 4.28
CA ILE A 155 1.59 4.51 3.28
C ILE A 155 2.91 3.93 3.79
N GLY A 156 3.04 2.61 3.73
CA GLY A 156 4.27 1.90 4.07
C GLY A 156 5.07 1.51 2.83
N LEU A 157 6.41 1.65 2.90
CA LEU A 157 7.36 1.14 1.92
C LEU A 157 8.04 -0.14 2.43
N PRO A 158 8.65 -0.98 1.56
CA PRO A 158 9.22 -2.26 1.97
C PRO A 158 10.21 -2.14 3.14
N ILE A 159 10.11 -3.04 4.13
CA ILE A 159 10.93 -3.01 5.34
C ILE A 159 12.29 -3.66 5.08
N SER A 160 13.40 -3.01 5.48
CA SER A 160 14.70 -3.67 5.61
C SER A 160 14.77 -4.38 6.95
N VAL A 161 14.95 -5.70 6.93
CA VAL A 161 14.96 -6.52 8.16
C VAL A 161 16.36 -6.80 8.71
N GLY A 162 17.39 -6.57 7.90
CA GLY A 162 18.76 -6.93 8.23
C GLY A 162 19.12 -8.35 7.83
N GLY A 163 20.14 -8.90 8.47
CA GLY A 163 20.62 -10.27 8.23
C GLY A 163 21.38 -10.81 9.42
N GLY A 164 21.94 -12.02 9.27
CA GLY A 164 22.73 -12.66 10.31
C GLY A 164 21.88 -13.32 11.39
N ARG A 165 22.31 -13.21 12.63
CA ARG A 165 21.69 -13.83 13.82
C ARG A 165 21.59 -12.85 14.97
N VAL A 166 20.60 -13.06 15.82
CA VAL A 166 20.36 -12.28 17.04
C VAL A 166 20.18 -13.24 18.23
N GLU A 167 20.68 -12.83 19.39
CA GLU A 167 20.46 -13.53 20.65
C GLU A 167 19.14 -13.04 21.26
N THR A 168 18.26 -13.99 21.60
CA THR A 168 16.95 -13.76 22.20
C THR A 168 16.77 -14.62 23.43
N SER A 169 15.66 -14.47 24.15
CA SER A 169 15.26 -15.36 25.25
C SER A 169 15.17 -16.85 24.84
N HIS A 170 15.07 -17.14 23.54
CA HIS A 170 15.03 -18.49 22.96
C HIS A 170 16.38 -18.97 22.42
N GLY A 171 17.46 -18.23 22.75
CA GLY A 171 18.80 -18.48 22.21
C GLY A 171 19.06 -17.72 20.91
N ILE A 172 20.03 -18.21 20.12
CA ILE A 172 20.45 -17.55 18.87
C ILE A 172 19.51 -17.95 17.74
N VAL A 173 18.82 -16.97 17.17
CA VAL A 173 17.90 -17.15 16.02
C VAL A 173 18.36 -16.37 14.80
N SER A 174 17.89 -16.78 13.62
CA SER A 174 18.14 -16.04 12.38
C SER A 174 17.29 -14.77 12.29
N ILE A 175 17.81 -13.75 11.65
CA ILE A 175 17.10 -12.51 11.35
C ILE A 175 16.34 -12.64 10.01
N PRO A 176 15.03 -12.24 9.96
CA PRO A 176 14.23 -11.67 11.06
C PRO A 176 13.87 -12.71 12.12
N ALA A 177 13.77 -12.27 13.39
CA ALA A 177 13.35 -13.11 14.50
C ALA A 177 11.95 -13.72 14.27
N PRO A 178 11.62 -14.87 14.88
CA PRO A 178 10.37 -15.58 14.57
C PRO A 178 9.11 -14.76 14.71
N ALA A 179 8.97 -13.96 15.78
CA ALA A 179 7.82 -13.08 15.97
C ALA A 179 7.73 -11.98 14.88
N THR A 180 8.87 -11.35 14.57
CA THR A 180 8.96 -10.36 13.48
C THR A 180 8.53 -11.00 12.14
N LEU A 181 8.98 -12.21 11.86
CA LEU A 181 8.63 -12.91 10.61
C LEU A 181 7.13 -13.23 10.54
N GLU A 182 6.49 -13.59 11.64
CA GLU A 182 5.03 -13.80 11.70
C GLU A 182 4.27 -12.48 11.42
N ILE A 183 4.70 -11.37 12.02
CA ILE A 183 4.10 -10.05 11.81
C ILE A 183 4.24 -9.62 10.34
N LEU A 184 5.37 -9.91 9.70
CA LEU A 184 5.66 -9.56 8.30
C LEU A 184 4.80 -10.32 7.28
N LYS A 185 4.05 -11.32 7.66
CA LYS A 185 3.16 -12.04 6.72
C LYS A 185 2.20 -11.09 6.01
N GLY A 186 2.23 -11.16 4.67
CA GLY A 186 1.46 -10.26 3.80
C GLY A 186 2.12 -8.91 3.51
N LEU A 187 3.26 -8.61 4.13
CA LEU A 187 4.04 -7.40 3.88
C LEU A 187 5.27 -7.71 3.01
N LYS A 188 5.68 -6.72 2.22
CA LYS A 188 6.93 -6.81 1.46
C LYS A 188 8.11 -6.36 2.32
N PHE A 189 9.13 -7.19 2.37
CA PHE A 189 10.38 -6.86 3.04
C PHE A 189 11.57 -7.26 2.16
N LYS A 190 12.73 -6.75 2.51
CA LYS A 190 14.02 -7.11 1.91
C LYS A 190 15.03 -7.34 3.03
N GLY A 191 16.11 -8.06 2.74
CA GLY A 191 17.27 -8.11 3.63
C GLY A 191 17.78 -6.71 3.95
N GLY A 192 18.84 -6.59 4.61
CA GLY A 192 19.46 -5.30 4.93
C GLY A 192 20.92 -5.27 4.54
N PRO A 193 21.54 -4.10 4.60
CA PRO A 193 22.95 -3.94 4.25
C PRO A 193 23.92 -4.43 5.35
N VAL A 194 23.40 -4.96 6.47
CA VAL A 194 24.18 -5.36 7.65
C VAL A 194 23.72 -6.67 8.26
N ASP A 195 24.64 -7.38 8.89
CA ASP A 195 24.38 -8.57 9.72
C ASP A 195 23.95 -8.15 11.13
N SER A 196 22.79 -7.54 11.23
CA SER A 196 22.16 -7.10 12.47
C SER A 196 20.65 -6.99 12.26
N GLU A 197 19.88 -7.16 13.36
CA GLU A 197 18.45 -6.89 13.33
C GLU A 197 18.20 -5.40 13.10
N LEU A 198 17.42 -5.11 12.05
CA LEU A 198 16.99 -3.76 11.68
C LEU A 198 15.49 -3.55 11.91
N ALA A 199 14.71 -4.62 11.93
CA ALA A 199 13.26 -4.54 12.17
C ALA A 199 12.91 -5.34 13.43
N THR A 200 12.48 -4.64 14.47
CA THR A 200 12.04 -5.26 15.73
C THR A 200 10.57 -5.68 15.67
N PRO A 201 10.11 -6.63 16.51
CA PRO A 201 8.69 -7.00 16.61
C PRO A 201 7.79 -5.77 16.85
N THR A 202 8.15 -4.90 17.78
CA THR A 202 7.41 -3.67 18.13
C THR A 202 7.30 -2.72 16.95
N GLY A 203 8.43 -2.42 16.29
CA GLY A 203 8.47 -1.52 15.13
C GLY A 203 7.66 -2.07 13.95
N THR A 204 7.77 -3.37 13.70
CA THR A 204 7.03 -4.04 12.62
C THR A 204 5.53 -4.08 12.88
N ALA A 205 5.10 -4.31 14.13
CA ALA A 205 3.69 -4.29 14.51
C ALA A 205 3.08 -2.89 14.41
N LEU A 206 3.80 -1.86 14.90
CA LEU A 206 3.42 -0.46 14.69
C LEU A 206 3.23 -0.15 13.19
N TYR A 207 4.19 -0.51 12.37
CA TYR A 207 4.11 -0.31 10.93
C TYR A 207 2.90 -1.02 10.31
N LYS A 208 2.64 -2.28 10.68
CA LYS A 208 1.53 -3.08 10.14
C LYS A 208 0.17 -2.52 10.50
N VAL A 209 0.01 -2.03 11.73
CA VAL A 209 -1.27 -1.50 12.25
C VAL A 209 -1.52 -0.07 11.78
N LEU A 210 -0.48 0.74 11.65
CA LEU A 210 -0.62 2.14 11.25
C LEU A 210 -0.77 2.29 9.73
N CYS A 211 -0.10 1.48 8.93
CA CYS A 211 -0.17 1.63 7.47
C CYS A 211 -1.50 1.13 6.92
N THR A 212 -2.20 2.01 6.22
CA THR A 212 -3.46 1.70 5.51
C THR A 212 -3.23 1.21 4.09
N LYS A 213 -2.00 1.38 3.56
CA LYS A 213 -1.61 1.02 2.20
C LYS A 213 -0.12 0.72 2.11
N TYR A 214 0.25 -0.18 1.21
CA TYR A 214 1.65 -0.55 0.97
C TYR A 214 2.02 -0.32 -0.50
N LEU A 215 3.18 0.29 -0.74
CA LEU A 215 3.73 0.54 -2.08
C LEU A 215 5.17 0.02 -2.15
N ASP A 216 5.62 -0.33 -3.36
CA ASP A 216 7.01 -0.77 -3.57
C ASP A 216 7.98 0.41 -3.65
N PHE A 217 7.49 1.55 -4.10
CA PHE A 217 8.25 2.81 -4.24
C PHE A 217 7.28 3.99 -4.21
N ILE A 218 7.82 5.16 -3.94
CA ILE A 218 7.08 6.42 -3.96
C ILE A 218 7.00 6.91 -5.41
N ASP A 219 5.79 7.17 -5.87
CA ASP A 219 5.57 7.92 -7.11
C ASP A 219 5.88 9.41 -6.91
N SER A 220 5.49 10.25 -7.83
CA SER A 220 5.64 11.70 -7.69
C SER A 220 4.78 12.22 -6.52
N VAL A 221 5.40 12.78 -5.50
CA VAL A 221 4.74 13.39 -4.33
C VAL A 221 5.34 14.76 -4.03
N GLU A 222 4.54 15.67 -3.51
CA GLU A 222 5.01 16.95 -2.98
C GLU A 222 5.21 16.81 -1.46
N ILE A 223 6.46 16.87 -1.01
CA ILE A 223 6.83 16.76 0.40
C ILE A 223 6.56 18.10 1.09
N ILE A 224 5.84 18.06 2.21
CA ILE A 224 5.61 19.20 3.08
C ILE A 224 6.68 19.25 4.18
N ASN A 225 6.97 18.09 4.81
CA ASN A 225 7.94 17.97 5.88
C ASN A 225 8.50 16.54 5.92
N THR A 226 9.67 16.39 6.55
CA THR A 226 10.35 15.11 6.74
C THR A 226 10.80 14.97 8.19
N GLY A 227 10.72 13.77 8.72
CA GLY A 227 11.25 13.44 10.05
C GLY A 227 12.16 12.23 10.00
N TYR A 228 13.27 12.30 10.73
CA TYR A 228 14.27 11.24 10.86
C TYR A 228 14.39 10.80 12.32
N GLY A 229 14.15 9.52 12.57
CA GLY A 229 14.31 8.89 13.88
C GLY A 229 15.50 7.94 13.91
N ALA A 230 16.44 8.19 14.82
CA ALA A 230 17.67 7.42 14.95
C ALA A 230 17.44 6.08 15.64
N GLY A 231 18.08 5.02 15.13
CA GLY A 231 18.24 3.76 15.85
C GLY A 231 19.41 3.81 16.84
N SER A 232 19.43 2.88 17.79
CA SER A 232 20.46 2.82 18.86
C SER A 232 21.85 2.45 18.32
N LYS A 233 21.92 1.53 17.37
CA LYS A 233 23.18 1.01 16.80
C LYS A 233 23.79 1.97 15.79
N ASP A 234 25.13 1.93 15.66
CA ASP A 234 25.86 2.63 14.62
C ASP A 234 26.35 1.65 13.56
N PHE A 235 26.13 2.03 12.28
CA PHE A 235 26.53 1.25 11.12
C PHE A 235 27.36 2.12 10.15
N ASN A 236 27.88 1.50 9.09
CA ASN A 236 28.56 2.23 8.01
C ASN A 236 27.59 3.06 7.13
N HIS A 237 26.30 2.97 7.37
CA HIS A 237 25.24 3.76 6.76
C HIS A 237 24.36 4.41 7.84
N PRO A 238 23.61 5.47 7.53
CA PRO A 238 22.76 6.14 8.50
C PRO A 238 21.68 5.20 9.04
N ASN A 239 21.72 4.93 10.34
CA ASN A 239 20.69 4.12 11.02
C ASN A 239 19.52 5.02 11.41
N VAL A 240 18.66 5.31 10.45
CA VAL A 240 17.50 6.19 10.64
C VAL A 240 16.26 5.67 9.93
N LEU A 241 15.12 5.80 10.59
CA LEU A 241 13.78 5.70 9.97
C LEU A 241 13.43 7.06 9.39
N ARG A 242 12.86 7.11 8.20
CA ARG A 242 12.35 8.31 7.56
C ARG A 242 10.82 8.30 7.52
N ILE A 243 10.19 9.39 7.95
CA ILE A 243 8.75 9.62 7.80
C ILE A 243 8.56 10.90 6.99
N LEU A 244 7.71 10.85 5.96
CA LEU A 244 7.42 11.97 5.08
C LEU A 244 5.97 12.42 5.29
N LYS A 245 5.77 13.71 5.48
CA LYS A 245 4.44 14.34 5.41
C LYS A 245 4.29 14.97 4.04
N THR A 246 3.30 14.52 3.27
CA THR A 246 3.10 14.94 1.89
C THR A 246 1.75 15.64 1.72
N LYS A 247 1.63 16.51 0.74
CA LYS A 247 0.32 16.98 0.33
C LYS A 247 -0.49 15.78 -0.11
N SER A 248 -1.75 15.69 0.39
CA SER A 248 -2.71 14.78 -0.22
C SER A 248 -2.73 15.12 -1.70
N GLN A 249 -2.32 14.20 -2.54
CA GLN A 249 -2.58 14.35 -3.95
C GLN A 249 -4.10 14.45 -4.03
N ASN A 250 -4.61 15.64 -4.34
CA ASN A 250 -6.00 15.80 -4.70
C ASN A 250 -6.31 14.58 -5.55
N LYS A 251 -7.27 13.77 -5.12
CA LYS A 251 -7.68 12.56 -5.81
C LYS A 251 -7.95 12.89 -7.27
N ILE A 252 -6.90 12.99 -8.06
CA ILE A 252 -6.99 12.59 -9.43
C ILE A 252 -7.32 11.12 -9.24
N ASN A 253 -8.61 10.77 -9.34
CA ASN A 253 -9.14 9.41 -9.22
C ASN A 253 -8.54 8.47 -10.28
N ASN A 254 -7.37 8.78 -10.78
CA ASN A 254 -6.68 8.21 -11.92
C ASN A 254 -5.52 7.29 -11.54
N ALA A 255 -5.03 7.32 -10.28
CA ALA A 255 -3.91 6.47 -9.87
C ALA A 255 -4.27 5.00 -9.60
N LYS A 256 -5.57 4.63 -9.70
CA LYS A 256 -5.99 3.22 -9.48
C LYS A 256 -5.86 2.32 -10.70
N THR A 257 -5.36 2.81 -11.84
CA THR A 257 -5.22 1.99 -13.05
C THR A 257 -3.85 2.15 -13.70
N SER A 258 -2.81 1.65 -13.04
CA SER A 258 -1.59 1.34 -13.76
C SER A 258 -1.85 0.16 -14.69
N VAL A 259 -1.26 0.21 -15.87
CA VAL A 259 -1.25 -0.89 -16.82
C VAL A 259 0.20 -1.20 -17.18
N ASN A 260 0.45 -2.44 -17.57
CA ASN A 260 1.71 -2.81 -18.21
C ASN A 260 1.49 -2.83 -19.72
N VAL A 261 2.55 -2.55 -20.47
CA VAL A 261 2.56 -2.71 -21.92
C VAL A 261 3.61 -3.73 -22.26
N LEU A 262 3.20 -4.82 -22.91
CA LEU A 262 4.09 -5.85 -23.46
C LEU A 262 4.25 -5.58 -24.93
N GLU A 263 5.48 -5.60 -25.45
CA GLU A 263 5.77 -5.31 -26.85
C GLU A 263 6.69 -6.36 -27.47
N THR A 264 6.35 -6.79 -28.67
CA THR A 264 7.25 -7.61 -29.48
C THR A 264 7.13 -7.28 -30.96
N ASN A 265 8.22 -7.46 -31.69
CA ASN A 265 8.26 -7.23 -33.14
C ASN A 265 8.28 -8.57 -33.88
N ILE A 266 7.40 -8.74 -34.87
CA ILE A 266 7.20 -9.99 -35.59
C ILE A 266 7.24 -9.70 -37.10
N ASP A 267 7.98 -10.54 -37.88
CA ASP A 267 8.09 -10.43 -39.34
C ASP A 267 7.73 -11.70 -40.09
N HIS A 268 7.10 -12.68 -39.43
CA HIS A 268 6.85 -14.01 -40.01
C HIS A 268 5.45 -14.57 -39.82
N LEU A 269 4.57 -13.90 -39.07
CA LEU A 269 3.18 -14.34 -38.92
C LEU A 269 2.30 -13.81 -40.05
N SER A 270 1.36 -14.65 -40.49
CA SER A 270 0.30 -14.28 -41.44
C SER A 270 -0.77 -13.40 -40.78
N GLY A 271 -1.61 -12.74 -41.59
CA GLY A 271 -2.74 -11.98 -41.10
C GLY A 271 -3.75 -12.82 -40.33
N GLU A 272 -3.96 -14.10 -40.73
CA GLU A 272 -4.86 -15.02 -40.04
C GLU A 272 -4.33 -15.41 -38.66
N GLU A 273 -3.03 -15.70 -38.54
CA GLU A 273 -2.38 -15.99 -37.27
C GLU A 273 -2.39 -14.78 -36.32
N LEU A 274 -2.21 -13.57 -36.85
CA LEU A 274 -2.32 -12.33 -36.09
C LEU A 274 -3.76 -12.09 -35.59
N GLY A 275 -4.79 -12.38 -36.43
CA GLY A 275 -6.19 -12.32 -36.02
C GLY A 275 -6.50 -13.29 -34.89
N TYR A 276 -6.05 -14.54 -35.01
CA TYR A 276 -6.18 -15.54 -33.95
C TYR A 276 -5.47 -15.12 -32.66
N LEU A 277 -4.24 -14.60 -32.75
CA LEU A 277 -3.48 -14.12 -31.62
C LEU A 277 -4.20 -12.95 -30.90
N TYR A 278 -4.83 -12.07 -31.67
CA TYR A 278 -5.58 -10.95 -31.12
C TYR A 278 -6.71 -11.43 -30.19
N ASP A 279 -7.50 -12.40 -30.62
CA ASP A 279 -8.63 -12.93 -29.86
C ASP A 279 -8.18 -13.63 -28.58
N ILE A 280 -7.18 -14.52 -28.65
CA ILE A 280 -6.71 -15.26 -27.47
C ILE A 280 -6.04 -14.35 -26.41
N LEU A 281 -5.40 -13.25 -26.82
CA LEU A 281 -4.83 -12.29 -25.90
C LEU A 281 -5.93 -11.50 -25.15
N LEU A 282 -7.01 -11.13 -25.84
CA LEU A 282 -8.16 -10.49 -25.19
C LEU A 282 -8.87 -11.44 -24.22
N ASP A 283 -9.08 -12.69 -24.61
CA ASP A 283 -9.70 -13.72 -23.78
C ASP A 283 -8.87 -14.02 -22.53
N ALA A 284 -7.54 -13.93 -22.63
CA ALA A 284 -6.61 -14.11 -21.52
C ALA A 284 -6.47 -12.88 -20.61
N GLY A 285 -7.27 -11.83 -20.80
CA GLY A 285 -7.34 -10.69 -19.91
C GLY A 285 -6.54 -9.46 -20.35
N ALA A 286 -6.04 -9.42 -21.60
CA ALA A 286 -5.57 -8.18 -22.18
C ALA A 286 -6.70 -7.14 -22.20
N ARG A 287 -6.37 -5.89 -21.89
CA ARG A 287 -7.32 -4.78 -21.96
C ARG A 287 -7.44 -4.21 -23.36
N ASP A 288 -6.36 -4.33 -24.09
CA ASP A 288 -6.28 -3.90 -25.48
C ASP A 288 -5.08 -4.59 -26.15
N VAL A 289 -5.21 -4.86 -27.43
CA VAL A 289 -4.15 -5.42 -28.27
C VAL A 289 -4.04 -4.54 -29.51
N ILE A 290 -2.86 -4.00 -29.75
CA ILE A 290 -2.59 -3.08 -30.86
C ILE A 290 -1.54 -3.71 -31.76
N MET A 291 -1.83 -3.74 -33.07
CA MET A 291 -0.90 -4.20 -34.09
C MET A 291 -0.54 -3.05 -35.01
N ILE A 292 0.73 -2.69 -35.05
CA ILE A 292 1.25 -1.55 -35.81
C ILE A 292 2.18 -2.07 -36.88
N PRO A 293 1.90 -1.83 -38.19
CA PRO A 293 2.82 -2.15 -39.27
C PRO A 293 4.14 -1.39 -39.10
N ILE A 294 5.26 -2.13 -39.19
CA ILE A 294 6.62 -1.58 -39.07
C ILE A 294 7.56 -2.13 -40.14
N PHE A 295 8.66 -1.44 -40.34
CA PHE A 295 9.80 -2.01 -41.04
C PHE A 295 10.90 -2.39 -40.05
N MET A 296 11.35 -3.63 -40.13
CA MET A 296 12.39 -4.19 -39.28
C MET A 296 13.76 -4.16 -39.98
N LYS A 297 14.80 -4.63 -39.27
CA LYS A 297 16.16 -4.79 -39.86
C LYS A 297 16.10 -5.55 -41.18
N LYS A 298 17.00 -5.22 -42.10
CA LYS A 298 17.04 -5.76 -43.47
C LYS A 298 15.81 -5.41 -44.31
N ASN A 299 15.14 -4.30 -44.00
CA ASN A 299 13.95 -3.81 -44.72
C ASN A 299 12.78 -4.80 -44.77
N ARG A 300 12.62 -5.66 -43.76
CA ARG A 300 11.50 -6.60 -43.70
C ARG A 300 10.26 -5.92 -43.16
N PRO A 301 9.13 -6.03 -43.87
CA PRO A 301 7.86 -5.63 -43.27
C PRO A 301 7.51 -6.53 -42.08
N GLY A 302 6.93 -6.00 -41.05
CA GLY A 302 6.51 -6.74 -39.87
C GLY A 302 5.44 -6.00 -39.06
N GLN A 303 5.12 -6.52 -37.91
CA GLN A 303 4.19 -5.94 -36.97
C GLN A 303 4.84 -5.69 -35.61
N LEU A 304 4.61 -4.55 -35.03
CA LEU A 304 4.78 -4.31 -33.60
C LEU A 304 3.47 -4.68 -32.89
N ILE A 305 3.52 -5.70 -32.07
CA ILE A 305 2.38 -6.09 -31.21
C ILE A 305 2.55 -5.44 -29.86
N GLN A 306 1.57 -4.65 -29.43
CA GLN A 306 1.47 -4.05 -28.09
C GLN A 306 0.27 -4.62 -27.37
N VAL A 307 0.49 -5.18 -26.18
CA VAL A 307 -0.57 -5.74 -25.33
C VAL A 307 -0.65 -4.93 -24.05
N ILE A 308 -1.79 -4.29 -23.80
CA ILE A 308 -2.06 -3.51 -22.60
C ILE A 308 -2.79 -4.39 -21.59
N CYS A 309 -2.23 -4.58 -20.41
CA CYS A 309 -2.80 -5.45 -19.39
C CYS A 309 -2.63 -4.92 -17.96
N LYS A 310 -3.35 -5.51 -17.01
CA LYS A 310 -3.07 -5.35 -15.59
C LYS A 310 -1.88 -6.22 -15.18
N ASN A 311 -1.28 -5.91 -14.03
CA ASN A 311 -0.11 -6.63 -13.52
C ASN A 311 -0.38 -8.13 -13.27
N GLU A 312 -1.58 -8.47 -12.88
CA GLU A 312 -2.00 -9.85 -12.61
C GLU A 312 -2.00 -10.78 -13.83
N TYR A 313 -2.08 -10.23 -15.06
CA TYR A 313 -2.12 -10.99 -16.32
C TYR A 313 -0.80 -10.99 -17.09
N VAL A 314 0.25 -10.35 -16.57
CA VAL A 314 1.52 -10.16 -17.32
C VAL A 314 2.17 -11.49 -17.69
N GLU A 315 2.31 -12.40 -16.72
CA GLU A 315 2.97 -13.69 -16.93
C GLU A 315 2.20 -14.57 -17.92
N ASP A 316 0.89 -14.68 -17.77
CA ASP A 316 0.04 -15.48 -18.66
C ASP A 316 0.09 -14.97 -20.11
N LEU A 317 0.03 -13.64 -20.27
CA LEU A 317 0.10 -13.01 -21.61
C LEU A 317 1.49 -13.13 -22.24
N ILE A 318 2.56 -13.12 -21.47
CA ILE A 318 3.92 -13.38 -21.92
C ILE A 318 4.03 -14.82 -22.45
N GLU A 319 3.50 -15.81 -21.73
CA GLU A 319 3.49 -17.20 -22.15
C GLU A 319 2.75 -17.38 -23.48
N ILE A 320 1.56 -16.77 -23.62
CA ILE A 320 0.80 -16.78 -24.87
C ILE A 320 1.60 -16.15 -26.01
N LEU A 321 2.21 -15.00 -25.79
CA LEU A 321 3.03 -14.33 -26.80
C LEU A 321 4.21 -15.21 -27.25
N PHE A 322 4.98 -15.80 -26.33
CA PHE A 322 6.08 -16.70 -26.70
C PHE A 322 5.59 -17.92 -27.49
N LYS A 323 4.51 -18.55 -27.02
CA LYS A 323 3.95 -19.76 -27.65
C LYS A 323 3.46 -19.52 -29.06
N HIS A 324 2.74 -18.43 -29.30
CA HIS A 324 2.04 -18.20 -30.58
C HIS A 324 2.83 -17.32 -31.56
N THR A 325 3.81 -16.54 -31.07
CA THR A 325 4.63 -15.72 -31.97
C THR A 325 6.03 -16.26 -32.18
N GLN A 326 6.48 -17.21 -31.37
CA GLN A 326 7.86 -17.71 -31.40
C GLN A 326 8.93 -16.60 -31.33
N THR A 327 8.55 -15.44 -30.79
CA THR A 327 9.49 -14.35 -30.54
C THR A 327 10.57 -14.78 -29.54
N LEU A 328 11.76 -14.20 -29.64
CA LEU A 328 12.86 -14.45 -28.70
C LEU A 328 12.91 -13.40 -27.57
N GLY A 329 12.05 -12.39 -27.62
CA GLY A 329 12.07 -11.34 -26.60
C GLY A 329 10.82 -10.48 -26.61
N ILE A 330 10.35 -10.19 -25.40
CA ILE A 330 9.21 -9.30 -25.15
C ILE A 330 9.72 -8.17 -24.27
N ARG A 331 9.49 -6.94 -24.69
CA ARG A 331 9.77 -5.74 -23.90
C ARG A 331 8.59 -5.50 -22.96
N ILE A 332 8.90 -5.22 -21.70
CA ILE A 332 7.89 -4.93 -20.68
C ILE A 332 8.09 -3.50 -20.22
N SER A 333 7.07 -2.65 -20.41
CA SER A 333 6.98 -1.32 -19.81
C SER A 333 6.05 -1.42 -18.61
N PRO A 334 6.61 -1.53 -17.39
CA PRO A 334 5.80 -1.77 -16.20
C PRO A 334 5.12 -0.49 -15.72
N LYS A 335 3.92 -0.64 -15.15
CA LYS A 335 3.21 0.40 -14.38
C LYS A 335 3.08 1.74 -15.09
N ILE A 336 2.65 1.74 -16.34
CA ILE A 336 2.31 2.97 -17.05
C ILE A 336 1.05 3.56 -16.42
N HIS A 337 1.18 4.78 -15.90
CA HIS A 337 0.05 5.53 -15.38
C HIS A 337 -0.83 6.02 -16.51
N ARG A 338 -2.13 5.78 -16.40
CA ARG A 338 -3.08 6.32 -17.35
C ARG A 338 -4.14 7.17 -16.66
N GLY A 339 -4.41 8.35 -17.19
CA GLY A 339 -5.56 9.15 -16.83
C GLY A 339 -6.85 8.46 -17.28
N THR A 340 -7.78 8.19 -16.36
CA THR A 340 -9.08 7.61 -16.68
C THR A 340 -10.20 8.56 -16.29
N ALA A 341 -11.14 8.77 -17.19
CA ALA A 341 -12.39 9.46 -16.87
C ALA A 341 -13.29 8.55 -16.01
N LYS A 342 -14.10 9.15 -15.14
CA LYS A 342 -15.15 8.42 -14.42
C LYS A 342 -16.14 7.89 -15.46
N ARG A 343 -16.57 6.63 -15.35
CA ARG A 343 -17.49 5.98 -16.26
C ARG A 343 -18.72 5.52 -15.51
N GLU A 344 -19.87 5.78 -16.14
CA GLU A 344 -21.16 5.30 -15.67
C GLU A 344 -21.84 4.56 -16.83
N PHE A 345 -22.54 3.48 -16.51
CA PHE A 345 -23.34 2.73 -17.48
C PHE A 345 -24.81 2.89 -17.13
N VAL A 346 -25.59 3.29 -18.11
CA VAL A 346 -27.03 3.48 -17.95
C VAL A 346 -27.74 2.69 -19.05
N LYS A 347 -28.75 1.93 -18.68
CA LYS A 347 -29.60 1.20 -19.62
C LYS A 347 -30.89 1.99 -19.85
N LEU A 348 -31.17 2.29 -21.10
CA LEU A 348 -32.34 3.05 -21.49
C LEU A 348 -33.17 2.26 -22.51
N PRO A 349 -34.50 2.36 -22.42
CA PRO A 349 -35.38 1.72 -23.41
C PRO A 349 -35.38 2.51 -24.71
N LEU A 350 -35.27 1.81 -25.83
CA LEU A 350 -35.47 2.31 -27.18
C LEU A 350 -36.67 1.63 -27.80
N MET A 351 -37.67 2.40 -28.20
CA MET A 351 -38.82 1.92 -28.93
C MET A 351 -38.62 2.13 -30.44
N ILE A 352 -38.71 1.06 -31.21
CA ILE A 352 -38.68 1.10 -32.68
C ILE A 352 -39.92 0.36 -33.16
N GLU A 353 -40.80 1.09 -33.81
CA GLU A 353 -42.16 0.60 -34.12
C GLU A 353 -42.82 0.06 -32.82
N ASP A 354 -43.30 -1.17 -32.82
CA ASP A 354 -43.94 -1.81 -31.67
C ASP A 354 -42.97 -2.65 -30.81
N LYS A 355 -41.68 -2.61 -31.08
CA LYS A 355 -40.66 -3.39 -30.38
C LYS A 355 -39.85 -2.53 -29.39
N LYS A 356 -39.70 -3.06 -28.18
CA LYS A 356 -38.86 -2.45 -27.13
C LYS A 356 -37.49 -3.11 -27.09
N PHE A 357 -36.45 -2.33 -27.23
CA PHE A 357 -35.04 -2.70 -27.04
C PHE A 357 -34.46 -2.04 -25.81
N GLU A 358 -33.45 -2.66 -25.20
CA GLU A 358 -32.68 -2.06 -24.12
C GLU A 358 -31.31 -1.69 -24.67
N VAL A 359 -30.88 -0.45 -24.48
CA VAL A 359 -29.58 0.08 -24.95
C VAL A 359 -28.76 0.49 -23.78
N THR A 360 -27.55 -0.04 -23.68
CA THR A 360 -26.55 0.34 -22.68
C THR A 360 -25.75 1.54 -23.17
N PHE A 361 -25.76 2.62 -22.39
CA PHE A 361 -24.97 3.81 -22.66
C PHE A 361 -23.79 3.90 -21.71
N LYS A 362 -22.63 4.16 -22.27
CA LYS A 362 -21.39 4.48 -21.55
C LYS A 362 -21.22 5.99 -21.50
N ILE A 363 -21.32 6.53 -20.30
CA ILE A 363 -21.21 7.96 -20.03
C ILE A 363 -19.88 8.24 -19.34
N GLY A 364 -19.10 9.16 -19.88
CA GLY A 364 -17.79 9.56 -19.34
C GLY A 364 -17.83 10.94 -18.72
N TYR A 365 -17.23 11.10 -17.52
CA TYR A 365 -17.10 12.38 -16.84
C TYR A 365 -15.64 12.67 -16.49
N TYR A 366 -15.22 13.92 -16.66
CA TYR A 366 -13.95 14.41 -16.18
C TYR A 366 -14.17 15.72 -15.41
N ASN A 367 -13.70 15.81 -14.17
CA ASN A 367 -13.96 16.90 -13.25
C ASN A 367 -15.46 17.27 -13.17
N ASN A 368 -16.31 16.26 -13.04
CA ASN A 368 -17.77 16.34 -13.01
C ASN A 368 -18.41 16.95 -14.28
N LYS A 369 -17.64 17.13 -15.35
CA LYS A 369 -18.16 17.55 -16.65
C LYS A 369 -18.33 16.35 -17.57
N LEU A 370 -19.45 16.28 -18.25
CA LEU A 370 -19.71 15.28 -19.28
C LEU A 370 -18.72 15.45 -20.43
N ILE A 371 -17.97 14.39 -20.76
CA ILE A 371 -17.01 14.40 -21.88
C ILE A 371 -17.37 13.38 -22.98
N SER A 372 -18.15 12.37 -22.66
CA SER A 372 -18.55 11.34 -23.64
C SER A 372 -19.88 10.73 -23.24
N LYS A 373 -20.69 10.42 -24.24
CA LYS A 373 -21.94 9.64 -24.14
C LYS A 373 -22.07 8.79 -25.40
N ARG A 374 -22.05 7.48 -25.27
CA ARG A 374 -22.10 6.57 -26.42
C ARG A 374 -22.90 5.31 -26.06
N ALA A 375 -23.74 4.84 -26.98
CA ALA A 375 -24.33 3.52 -26.89
C ALA A 375 -23.28 2.43 -27.17
N GLU A 376 -23.37 1.29 -26.50
CA GLU A 376 -22.51 0.15 -26.75
C GLU A 376 -22.74 -0.42 -28.14
N TYR A 377 -21.67 -0.81 -28.81
CA TYR A 377 -21.72 -1.25 -30.21
C TYR A 377 -22.56 -2.53 -30.40
N GLU A 378 -22.41 -3.49 -29.49
CA GLU A 378 -23.14 -4.76 -29.61
C GLU A 378 -24.67 -4.57 -29.49
N ASP A 379 -25.10 -3.64 -28.64
CA ASP A 379 -26.54 -3.29 -28.56
C ASP A 379 -27.04 -2.68 -29.88
N LYS A 380 -26.29 -1.76 -30.47
CA LYS A 380 -26.63 -1.15 -31.78
C LYS A 380 -26.66 -2.20 -32.88
N LYS A 381 -25.67 -3.09 -32.92
CA LYS A 381 -25.60 -4.19 -33.89
C LYS A 381 -26.78 -5.15 -33.74
N TYR A 382 -27.14 -5.52 -32.51
CA TYR A 382 -28.29 -6.36 -32.23
C TYR A 382 -29.57 -5.71 -32.73
N ILE A 383 -29.79 -4.43 -32.47
CA ILE A 383 -30.96 -3.68 -32.90
C ILE A 383 -31.03 -3.60 -34.45
N ALA A 384 -29.94 -3.22 -35.10
CA ALA A 384 -29.85 -3.15 -36.54
C ALA A 384 -30.25 -4.48 -37.22
N ASN A 385 -29.73 -5.61 -36.71
CA ASN A 385 -30.03 -6.93 -37.23
C ASN A 385 -31.50 -7.35 -37.03
N ASN A 386 -32.20 -6.80 -36.03
CA ASN A 386 -33.57 -7.16 -35.70
C ASN A 386 -34.63 -6.18 -36.23
N THR A 387 -34.21 -5.05 -36.79
CA THR A 387 -35.11 -3.99 -37.30
C THR A 387 -34.94 -3.71 -38.79
N GLY A 388 -33.80 -4.15 -39.36
CA GLY A 388 -33.44 -3.80 -40.74
C GLY A 388 -32.91 -2.39 -40.92
N LEU A 389 -32.77 -1.62 -39.85
CA LEU A 389 -32.16 -0.31 -39.87
C LEU A 389 -30.61 -0.43 -39.98
N SER A 390 -29.99 0.55 -40.59
CA SER A 390 -28.54 0.67 -40.56
C SER A 390 -28.03 1.03 -39.16
N ILE A 391 -26.77 0.71 -38.87
CA ILE A 391 -26.14 1.07 -37.58
C ILE A 391 -26.17 2.58 -37.35
N ASN A 392 -26.09 3.40 -38.40
CA ASN A 392 -26.13 4.86 -38.29
C ASN A 392 -27.53 5.35 -37.88
N GLU A 393 -28.61 4.79 -38.46
CA GLU A 393 -29.98 5.13 -38.07
C GLU A 393 -30.26 4.75 -36.61
N VAL A 394 -29.79 3.56 -36.17
CA VAL A 394 -29.86 3.17 -34.75
C VAL A 394 -29.07 4.12 -33.86
N ASP A 395 -27.88 4.57 -34.29
CA ASP A 395 -27.03 5.52 -33.52
C ASP A 395 -27.72 6.90 -33.36
N GLU A 396 -28.42 7.37 -34.39
CA GLU A 396 -29.23 8.62 -34.33
C GLU A 396 -30.33 8.50 -33.28
N LEU A 397 -31.10 7.40 -33.30
CA LEU A 397 -32.12 7.13 -32.29
C LEU A 397 -31.55 7.04 -30.88
N CYS A 398 -30.43 6.36 -30.70
CA CYS A 398 -29.72 6.29 -29.43
C CYS A 398 -29.26 7.69 -28.93
N ASN A 399 -28.78 8.55 -29.82
CA ASN A 399 -28.38 9.90 -29.51
C ASN A 399 -29.55 10.79 -29.01
N ILE A 400 -30.75 10.57 -29.51
CA ILE A 400 -31.95 11.27 -29.03
C ILE A 400 -32.25 10.86 -27.58
N ILE A 401 -32.34 9.55 -27.30
CA ILE A 401 -32.71 9.05 -25.99
C ILE A 401 -31.71 9.48 -24.90
N ILE A 402 -30.41 9.36 -25.16
CA ILE A 402 -29.41 9.71 -24.19
C ILE A 402 -29.36 11.23 -23.93
N ARG A 403 -29.68 12.03 -24.93
CA ARG A 403 -29.82 13.48 -24.77
C ARG A 403 -30.96 13.83 -23.83
N ASP A 404 -32.12 13.23 -24.04
CA ASP A 404 -33.35 13.48 -23.27
C ASP A 404 -33.16 13.02 -21.82
N TYR A 405 -32.58 11.83 -21.58
CA TYR A 405 -32.20 11.34 -20.27
C TYR A 405 -31.26 12.30 -19.51
N LEU A 406 -30.25 12.86 -20.19
CA LEU A 406 -29.30 13.79 -19.59
C LEU A 406 -29.92 15.16 -19.30
N LEU A 407 -30.93 15.61 -20.05
CA LEU A 407 -31.65 16.83 -19.77
C LEU A 407 -32.55 16.68 -18.51
N GLU A 408 -33.26 15.59 -18.40
CA GLU A 408 -34.10 15.28 -17.23
C GLU A 408 -33.29 15.14 -15.92
N ASN A 409 -32.06 14.61 -16.00
CA ASN A 409 -31.19 14.41 -14.83
C ASN A 409 -30.25 15.59 -14.54
N LYS A 410 -30.23 16.66 -15.33
CA LYS A 410 -29.54 17.92 -15.02
C LYS A 410 -30.31 18.82 -14.04
N THR A 411 -31.57 18.52 -13.80
CA THR A 411 -32.49 19.29 -12.95
C THR A 411 -32.62 18.70 -11.54
N LYS A 412 -31.86 17.66 -11.24
CA LYS A 412 -31.67 17.10 -9.90
C LYS A 412 -30.21 17.26 -9.46
#